data_8f451cabd8b859d15301651e6ab76fe1
#
_entry.id   8f451cabd8b859d15301651e6ab76fe1
#
_cell.length_a   1.000
_cell.length_b   1.000
_cell.length_c   1.000
_cell.angle_alpha   90.00
_cell.angle_beta   90.00
_cell.angle_gamma   90.00
#
_symmetry.space_group_name_H-M   'P 1'
#
loop_
_entity.id
_entity.type
_entity.pdbx_description
1 polymer ?
#
loop_
_entity_poly.entity_id
_entity_poly.type
_entity_poly.pdbx_seq_one_letter_code
_entity_poly.pdbx_strand_id
1 'polypeptide(L)'
;MPEDLDRFAVLPGGTRVCFRIDGPTDGPPVLLVAGLAEDLTTWSDRFVSALVATGFQVIRMDNRDCGRSTYATTPPPNTLRQLLARPRRDAYTLADMAADAAQLIEHLGVGPVHLVGRSMGGMIAQTVAARYPYLVTTLTSLYSTTGDPKVGQPAPSTWVLLSAPPARDRVGAVRSHLRMTAHLAGAAYPIDEAEEAAHAVTTFERTAGDAVAGTSRQLQAIQASGDRSEELSRITAPTLVINGDRDLIVAPSGGDATAAAIQGARHIVVPGMGHHLPDALALRIADHVVAHLERAVAR
;
A
#
# COMPACT_ATOMS: atom_id res chain seq x y z
N MET A 1 19.67 -10.62 -18.59
CA MET A 1 18.70 -9.61 -18.13
C MET A 1 17.44 -10.39 -17.81
N PRO A 2 16.88 -10.32 -16.60
CA PRO A 2 15.57 -10.90 -16.40
C PRO A 2 14.60 -10.19 -17.36
N GLU A 3 13.74 -10.96 -18.03
CA GLU A 3 12.67 -10.40 -18.86
C GLU A 3 11.95 -9.31 -18.06
N ASP A 4 11.68 -8.17 -18.70
CA ASP A 4 10.93 -7.09 -18.08
C ASP A 4 9.48 -7.57 -17.86
N LEU A 5 9.19 -8.04 -16.65
CA LEU A 5 7.87 -8.58 -16.29
C LEU A 5 6.81 -7.47 -16.16
N ASP A 6 7.22 -6.22 -16.30
CA ASP A 6 6.32 -5.08 -16.19
C ASP A 6 5.38 -4.98 -17.40
N ARG A 7 4.09 -4.91 -17.10
CA ARG A 7 3.01 -4.68 -18.05
C ARG A 7 2.40 -3.31 -17.81
N PHE A 8 1.69 -2.78 -18.80
CA PHE A 8 1.09 -1.45 -18.73
C PHE A 8 -0.34 -1.49 -19.22
N ALA A 9 -1.24 -0.85 -18.45
CA ALA A 9 -2.61 -0.56 -18.85
C ALA A 9 -2.78 0.96 -18.98
N VAL A 10 -3.45 1.42 -20.04
CA VAL A 10 -3.87 2.82 -20.17
C VAL A 10 -5.34 2.86 -19.77
N LEU A 11 -5.62 3.50 -18.65
CA LEU A 11 -6.95 3.62 -18.08
C LEU A 11 -7.79 4.70 -18.83
N PRO A 12 -9.13 4.67 -18.72
CA PRO A 12 -10.01 5.60 -19.42
C PRO A 12 -9.65 7.09 -19.23
N GLY A 13 -9.11 7.47 -18.07
CA GLY A 13 -8.64 8.83 -17.78
C GLY A 13 -7.27 9.19 -18.35
N GLY A 14 -6.62 8.29 -19.13
CA GLY A 14 -5.28 8.48 -19.67
C GLY A 14 -4.15 8.13 -18.71
N THR A 15 -4.44 7.73 -17.48
CA THR A 15 -3.45 7.25 -16.52
C THR A 15 -2.89 5.92 -17.01
N ARG A 16 -1.57 5.84 -17.19
CA ARG A 16 -0.87 4.58 -17.47
C ARG A 16 -0.45 3.96 -16.14
N VAL A 17 -0.93 2.76 -15.86
CA VAL A 17 -0.59 1.97 -14.67
C VAL A 17 0.36 0.85 -15.05
N CYS A 18 1.47 0.76 -14.33
CA CYS A 18 2.39 -0.38 -14.39
C CYS A 18 1.90 -1.48 -13.44
N PHE A 19 1.93 -2.73 -13.89
CA PHE A 19 1.54 -3.87 -13.09
C PHE A 19 2.31 -5.14 -13.47
N ARG A 20 2.30 -6.14 -12.57
CA ARG A 20 2.79 -7.51 -12.82
C ARG A 20 1.71 -8.50 -12.48
N ILE A 21 1.76 -9.67 -13.11
CA ILE A 21 0.90 -10.81 -12.81
C ILE A 21 1.79 -12.01 -12.52
N ASP A 22 1.61 -12.62 -11.37
CA ASP A 22 2.32 -13.81 -10.92
C ASP A 22 1.32 -14.95 -10.69
N GLY A 23 1.73 -16.19 -10.90
CA GLY A 23 0.91 -17.38 -10.65
C GLY A 23 0.00 -17.80 -11.81
N PRO A 24 -0.96 -18.70 -11.56
CA PRO A 24 -1.81 -19.28 -12.60
C PRO A 24 -2.81 -18.25 -13.14
N THR A 25 -3.05 -18.28 -14.45
CA THR A 25 -3.96 -17.33 -15.11
C THR A 25 -5.44 -17.57 -14.83
N ASP A 26 -5.78 -18.75 -14.35
CA ASP A 26 -7.12 -19.21 -13.97
C ASP A 26 -7.35 -19.25 -12.46
N GLY A 27 -6.34 -18.85 -11.67
CA GLY A 27 -6.45 -18.76 -10.21
C GLY A 27 -7.31 -17.58 -9.77
N PRO A 28 -7.94 -17.65 -8.57
CA PRO A 28 -8.66 -16.52 -8.01
C PRO A 28 -7.76 -15.28 -7.91
N PRO A 29 -8.18 -14.11 -8.42
CA PRO A 29 -7.30 -12.94 -8.52
C PRO A 29 -7.14 -12.22 -7.17
N VAL A 30 -5.90 -11.86 -6.84
CA VAL A 30 -5.52 -11.03 -5.70
C VAL A 30 -4.84 -9.78 -6.22
N LEU A 31 -5.36 -8.60 -5.89
CA LEU A 31 -4.71 -7.32 -6.19
C LEU A 31 -3.98 -6.81 -4.96
N LEU A 32 -2.66 -6.62 -5.09
CA LEU A 32 -1.78 -6.06 -4.06
C LEU A 32 -1.54 -4.57 -4.32
N VAL A 33 -1.89 -3.72 -3.35
CA VAL A 33 -1.77 -2.26 -3.44
C VAL A 33 -0.71 -1.77 -2.45
N ALA A 34 0.36 -1.17 -2.97
CA ALA A 34 1.52 -0.69 -2.22
C ALA A 34 1.24 0.62 -1.46
N GLY A 35 2.11 0.93 -0.49
CA GLY A 35 2.00 2.10 0.36
C GLY A 35 2.49 3.41 -0.27
N LEU A 36 2.67 4.43 0.57
CA LEU A 36 3.18 5.74 0.18
C LEU A 36 4.62 5.63 -0.34
N ALA A 37 4.86 6.14 -1.55
CA ALA A 37 6.16 6.11 -2.22
C ALA A 37 6.73 4.69 -2.47
N GLU A 38 5.92 3.67 -2.36
CA GLU A 38 6.27 2.27 -2.61
C GLU A 38 5.76 1.82 -3.98
N ASP A 39 6.62 1.19 -4.77
CA ASP A 39 6.24 0.55 -6.03
C ASP A 39 5.84 -0.93 -5.83
N LEU A 40 5.45 -1.61 -6.88
CA LEU A 40 4.99 -3.00 -6.84
C LEU A 40 6.05 -4.01 -6.33
N THR A 41 7.34 -3.63 -6.31
CA THR A 41 8.43 -4.48 -5.81
C THR A 41 8.55 -4.49 -4.28
N THR A 42 7.80 -3.63 -3.58
CA THR A 42 7.70 -3.65 -2.11
C THR A 42 7.07 -4.94 -1.56
N TRP A 43 6.33 -5.66 -2.40
CA TRP A 43 5.82 -6.98 -2.08
C TRP A 43 6.92 -8.01 -2.36
N SER A 44 7.57 -8.50 -1.31
CA SER A 44 8.69 -9.44 -1.45
C SER A 44 8.27 -10.70 -2.21
N ASP A 45 9.21 -11.29 -2.95
CA ASP A 45 8.96 -12.53 -3.69
C ASP A 45 8.51 -13.66 -2.77
N ARG A 46 8.94 -13.65 -1.50
CA ARG A 46 8.51 -14.61 -0.49
C ARG A 46 7.02 -14.48 -0.18
N PHE A 47 6.52 -13.25 0.00
CA PHE A 47 5.10 -12.99 0.22
C PHE A 47 4.26 -13.37 -1.01
N VAL A 48 4.69 -12.94 -2.19
CA VAL A 48 3.99 -13.23 -3.46
C VAL A 48 3.96 -14.73 -3.74
N SER A 49 5.11 -15.42 -3.61
CA SER A 49 5.20 -16.85 -3.84
C SER A 49 4.33 -17.67 -2.88
N ALA A 50 4.15 -17.21 -1.63
CA ALA A 50 3.26 -17.88 -0.69
C ALA A 50 1.78 -17.85 -1.17
N LEU A 51 1.32 -16.72 -1.72
CA LEU A 51 -0.02 -16.61 -2.32
C LEU A 51 -0.14 -17.46 -3.60
N VAL A 52 0.86 -17.40 -4.47
CA VAL A 52 0.90 -18.19 -5.72
C VAL A 52 0.89 -19.70 -5.43
N ALA A 53 1.62 -20.15 -4.41
CA ALA A 53 1.70 -21.56 -4.03
C ALA A 53 0.34 -22.13 -3.57
N THR A 54 -0.60 -21.29 -3.14
CA THR A 54 -1.97 -21.67 -2.80
C THR A 54 -2.95 -21.54 -3.96
N GLY A 55 -2.44 -21.29 -5.18
CA GLY A 55 -3.23 -21.25 -6.41
C GLY A 55 -3.82 -19.90 -6.78
N PHE A 56 -3.52 -18.82 -6.05
CA PHE A 56 -3.99 -17.48 -6.40
C PHE A 56 -3.20 -16.88 -7.57
N GLN A 57 -3.90 -16.14 -8.44
CA GLN A 57 -3.29 -15.21 -9.38
C GLN A 57 -3.00 -13.90 -8.65
N VAL A 58 -1.73 -13.49 -8.56
CA VAL A 58 -1.33 -12.29 -7.83
C VAL A 58 -1.03 -11.15 -8.80
N ILE A 59 -1.75 -10.05 -8.67
CA ILE A 59 -1.58 -8.83 -9.45
C ILE A 59 -0.97 -7.77 -8.52
N ARG A 60 0.18 -7.23 -8.90
CA ARG A 60 0.85 -6.12 -8.19
C ARG A 60 0.82 -4.88 -9.05
N MET A 61 0.49 -3.71 -8.50
CA MET A 61 0.43 -2.46 -9.27
C MET A 61 1.27 -1.35 -8.66
N ASP A 62 1.83 -0.50 -9.51
CA ASP A 62 2.38 0.79 -9.11
C ASP A 62 1.24 1.82 -9.03
N ASN A 63 1.07 2.47 -7.90
CA ASN A 63 0.16 3.60 -7.78
C ASN A 63 0.59 4.77 -8.66
N ARG A 64 -0.33 5.69 -9.02
CA ARG A 64 0.07 6.96 -9.66
C ARG A 64 1.12 7.67 -8.82
N ASP A 65 2.03 8.40 -9.47
CA ASP A 65 3.15 9.11 -8.83
C ASP A 65 4.19 8.19 -8.18
N CYS A 66 4.26 6.92 -8.59
CA CYS A 66 5.26 5.97 -8.09
C CYS A 66 5.68 4.97 -9.18
N GLY A 67 6.87 4.41 -9.03
CA GLY A 67 7.41 3.37 -9.90
C GLY A 67 7.41 3.76 -11.37
N ARG A 68 6.81 2.93 -12.22
CA ARG A 68 6.70 3.12 -13.68
C ARG A 68 5.31 3.59 -14.14
N SER A 69 4.40 3.87 -13.19
CA SER A 69 3.09 4.45 -13.47
C SER A 69 3.18 5.94 -13.81
N THR A 70 2.08 6.52 -14.28
CA THR A 70 2.00 7.94 -14.61
C THR A 70 2.28 8.81 -13.39
N TYR A 71 3.17 9.78 -13.56
CA TYR A 71 3.40 10.89 -12.64
C TYR A 71 2.50 12.06 -13.02
N ALA A 72 1.76 12.59 -12.04
CA ALA A 72 0.87 13.73 -12.26
C ALA A 72 1.67 14.98 -12.60
N THR A 73 1.09 15.82 -13.46
CA THR A 73 1.70 17.09 -13.89
C THR A 73 1.36 18.27 -12.98
N THR A 74 0.39 18.08 -12.06
CA THR A 74 0.04 19.10 -11.07
C THR A 74 1.22 19.38 -10.15
N PRO A 75 1.51 20.66 -9.82
CA PRO A 75 2.60 20.98 -8.90
C PRO A 75 2.41 20.30 -7.54
N PRO A 76 3.50 19.80 -6.91
CA PRO A 76 3.40 19.26 -5.56
C PRO A 76 3.02 20.39 -4.57
N PRO A 77 2.46 20.06 -3.40
CA PRO A 77 2.25 21.05 -2.35
C PRO A 77 3.59 21.58 -1.85
N ASN A 78 3.63 22.85 -1.46
CA ASN A 78 4.80 23.35 -0.76
C ASN A 78 4.83 22.84 0.70
N THR A 79 6.01 22.91 1.32
CA THR A 79 6.25 22.39 2.69
C THR A 79 5.26 22.95 3.72
N LEU A 80 4.92 24.23 3.63
CA LEU A 80 3.98 24.87 4.57
C LEU A 80 2.57 24.26 4.45
N ARG A 81 2.10 24.00 3.22
CA ARG A 81 0.80 23.34 2.98
C ARG A 81 0.79 21.93 3.53
N GLN A 82 1.88 21.17 3.32
CA GLN A 82 2.03 19.81 3.85
C GLN A 82 1.97 19.80 5.38
N LEU A 83 2.76 20.66 6.04
CA LEU A 83 2.79 20.75 7.51
C LEU A 83 1.44 21.15 8.11
N LEU A 84 0.69 22.01 7.43
CA LEU A 84 -0.64 22.48 7.88
C LEU A 84 -1.78 21.58 7.40
N ALA A 85 -1.49 20.44 6.75
CA ALA A 85 -2.48 19.57 6.11
C ALA A 85 -3.51 20.37 5.28
N ARG A 86 -3.03 21.35 4.48
CA ARG A 86 -3.86 22.18 3.59
C ARG A 86 -3.62 21.79 2.14
N PRO A 87 -4.31 20.75 1.63
CA PRO A 87 -4.14 20.32 0.26
C PRO A 87 -4.47 21.40 -0.74
N ARG A 88 -3.91 21.29 -1.93
CA ARG A 88 -4.28 22.14 -3.07
C ARG A 88 -5.69 21.78 -3.54
N ARG A 89 -6.39 22.71 -4.17
CA ARG A 89 -7.73 22.47 -4.73
C ARG A 89 -7.71 21.52 -5.93
N ASP A 90 -6.58 21.42 -6.63
CA ASP A 90 -6.33 20.58 -7.77
C ASP A 90 -5.61 19.26 -7.39
N ALA A 91 -5.55 18.94 -6.11
CA ALA A 91 -5.00 17.69 -5.62
C ALA A 91 -5.91 16.52 -6.00
N TYR A 92 -5.34 15.43 -6.48
CA TYR A 92 -6.07 14.17 -6.49
C TYR A 92 -6.20 13.62 -5.06
N THR A 93 -7.11 12.68 -4.89
CA THR A 93 -7.48 12.10 -3.59
C THR A 93 -7.23 10.58 -3.57
N LEU A 94 -7.41 9.94 -2.42
CA LEU A 94 -7.44 8.47 -2.36
C LEU A 94 -8.58 7.87 -3.20
N ALA A 95 -9.66 8.63 -3.41
CA ALA A 95 -10.75 8.19 -4.29
C ALA A 95 -10.32 8.12 -5.76
N ASP A 96 -9.47 9.04 -6.21
CA ASP A 96 -8.90 8.99 -7.56
C ASP A 96 -7.93 7.82 -7.71
N MET A 97 -7.14 7.52 -6.67
CA MET A 97 -6.24 6.35 -6.66
C MET A 97 -7.04 5.02 -6.60
N ALA A 98 -8.14 5.00 -5.86
CA ALA A 98 -9.05 3.86 -5.82
C ALA A 98 -9.74 3.64 -7.17
N ALA A 99 -10.08 4.72 -7.89
CA ALA A 99 -10.60 4.62 -9.25
C ALA A 99 -9.57 4.03 -10.23
N ASP A 100 -8.27 4.35 -10.09
CA ASP A 100 -7.23 3.70 -10.90
C ASP A 100 -7.19 2.18 -10.65
N ALA A 101 -7.22 1.75 -9.38
CA ALA A 101 -7.21 0.33 -9.03
C ALA A 101 -8.47 -0.39 -9.56
N ALA A 102 -9.65 0.23 -9.40
CA ALA A 102 -10.91 -0.31 -9.93
C ALA A 102 -10.88 -0.44 -11.45
N GLN A 103 -10.43 0.61 -12.16
CA GLN A 103 -10.30 0.60 -13.62
C GLN A 103 -9.27 -0.41 -14.10
N LEU A 104 -8.19 -0.67 -13.35
CA LEU A 104 -7.24 -1.73 -13.66
C LEU A 104 -7.89 -3.10 -13.58
N ILE A 105 -8.67 -3.39 -12.51
CA ILE A 105 -9.42 -4.65 -12.37
C ILE A 105 -10.36 -4.85 -13.57
N GLU A 106 -11.13 -3.81 -13.93
CA GLU A 106 -12.04 -3.84 -15.08
C GLU A 106 -11.30 -4.03 -16.41
N HIS A 107 -10.17 -3.32 -16.60
CA HIS A 107 -9.32 -3.44 -17.80
C HIS A 107 -8.77 -4.86 -17.99
N LEU A 108 -8.38 -5.50 -16.90
CA LEU A 108 -7.86 -6.87 -16.92
C LEU A 108 -8.95 -7.93 -17.12
N GLY A 109 -10.21 -7.60 -16.85
CA GLY A 109 -11.34 -8.51 -17.00
C GLY A 109 -11.28 -9.72 -16.06
N VAL A 110 -10.57 -9.59 -14.92
CA VAL A 110 -10.34 -10.71 -14.00
C VAL A 110 -11.52 -10.95 -13.03
N GLY A 111 -12.59 -10.14 -13.11
CA GLY A 111 -13.75 -10.23 -12.21
C GLY A 111 -13.47 -9.66 -10.82
N PRO A 112 -14.31 -9.93 -9.81
CA PRO A 112 -14.05 -9.49 -8.45
C PRO A 112 -12.76 -10.08 -7.90
N VAL A 113 -11.96 -9.23 -7.24
CA VAL A 113 -10.64 -9.59 -6.72
C VAL A 113 -10.63 -9.65 -5.20
N HIS A 114 -9.70 -10.39 -4.64
CA HIS A 114 -9.27 -10.21 -3.27
C HIS A 114 -8.33 -8.99 -3.20
N LEU A 115 -8.67 -7.98 -2.41
CA LEU A 115 -7.83 -6.80 -2.23
C LEU A 115 -6.93 -6.94 -1.01
N VAL A 116 -5.63 -6.71 -1.19
CA VAL A 116 -4.66 -6.62 -0.10
C VAL A 116 -3.90 -5.31 -0.24
N GLY A 117 -4.09 -4.41 0.71
CA GLY A 117 -3.41 -3.12 0.70
C GLY A 117 -2.61 -2.88 1.98
N ARG A 118 -1.42 -2.30 1.84
CA ARG A 118 -0.55 -1.94 2.97
C ARG A 118 -0.45 -0.41 3.12
N SER A 119 -0.50 0.10 4.35
CA SER A 119 -0.34 1.53 4.64
C SER A 119 -1.31 2.40 3.81
N MET A 120 -0.84 3.36 3.02
CA MET A 120 -1.66 4.12 2.06
C MET A 120 -2.40 3.19 1.09
N GLY A 121 -1.77 2.09 0.64
CA GLY A 121 -2.45 1.08 -0.19
C GLY A 121 -3.63 0.41 0.52
N GLY A 122 -3.56 0.26 1.84
CA GLY A 122 -4.70 -0.16 2.65
C GLY A 122 -5.83 0.88 2.63
N MET A 123 -5.51 2.18 2.69
CA MET A 123 -6.51 3.25 2.55
C MET A 123 -7.16 3.23 1.16
N ILE A 124 -6.37 2.99 0.10
CA ILE A 124 -6.87 2.86 -1.28
C ILE A 124 -7.78 1.64 -1.39
N ALA A 125 -7.34 0.47 -0.90
CA ALA A 125 -8.12 -0.77 -0.94
C ALA A 125 -9.45 -0.65 -0.16
N GLN A 126 -9.44 -0.02 1.01
CA GLN A 126 -10.64 0.34 1.77
C GLN A 126 -11.60 1.19 0.93
N THR A 127 -11.08 2.22 0.23
CA THR A 127 -11.88 3.11 -0.62
C THR A 127 -12.45 2.36 -1.85
N VAL A 128 -11.67 1.44 -2.46
CA VAL A 128 -12.19 0.54 -3.52
C VAL A 128 -13.33 -0.32 -2.98
N ALA A 129 -13.15 -0.97 -1.83
CA ALA A 129 -14.17 -1.84 -1.25
C ALA A 129 -15.46 -1.09 -0.88
N ALA A 130 -15.35 0.18 -0.46
CA ALA A 130 -16.51 1.00 -0.13
C ALA A 130 -17.25 1.54 -1.38
N ARG A 131 -16.51 1.91 -2.43
CA ARG A 131 -17.09 2.58 -3.62
C ARG A 131 -17.40 1.65 -4.79
N TYR A 132 -16.66 0.53 -4.89
CA TYR A 132 -16.78 -0.45 -5.97
C TYR A 132 -16.97 -1.87 -5.40
N PRO A 133 -18.00 -2.10 -4.53
CA PRO A 133 -18.16 -3.37 -3.81
C PRO A 133 -18.31 -4.58 -4.76
N TYR A 134 -18.80 -4.36 -5.98
CA TYR A 134 -18.95 -5.39 -7.00
C TYR A 134 -17.59 -5.91 -7.56
N LEU A 135 -16.49 -5.20 -7.31
CA LEU A 135 -15.14 -5.61 -7.71
C LEU A 135 -14.36 -6.31 -6.58
N VAL A 136 -14.97 -6.48 -5.39
CA VAL A 136 -14.21 -6.91 -4.21
C VAL A 136 -14.81 -8.16 -3.58
N THR A 137 -14.03 -9.24 -3.62
CA THR A 137 -14.38 -10.51 -2.95
C THR A 137 -14.05 -10.45 -1.45
N THR A 138 -12.87 -9.98 -1.09
CA THR A 138 -12.43 -9.73 0.29
C THR A 138 -11.54 -8.52 0.36
N LEU A 139 -11.43 -7.93 1.55
CA LEU A 139 -10.48 -6.87 1.86
C LEU A 139 -9.49 -7.32 2.94
N THR A 140 -8.19 -7.13 2.71
CA THR A 140 -7.16 -7.19 3.74
C THR A 140 -6.48 -5.83 3.85
N SER A 141 -6.52 -5.23 5.03
CA SER A 141 -5.92 -3.93 5.34
C SER A 141 -4.74 -4.12 6.30
N LEU A 142 -3.50 -3.94 5.80
CA LEU A 142 -2.26 -4.11 6.57
C LEU A 142 -1.78 -2.75 7.07
N TYR A 143 -1.58 -2.61 8.39
CA TYR A 143 -1.05 -1.42 9.08
C TYR A 143 -1.50 -0.09 8.46
N SER A 144 -2.81 0.05 8.29
CA SER A 144 -3.48 1.21 7.71
C SER A 144 -4.40 1.90 8.73
N THR A 145 -5.08 2.97 8.32
CA THR A 145 -5.94 3.78 9.18
C THR A 145 -7.17 4.30 8.43
N THR A 146 -8.17 4.77 9.18
CA THR A 146 -9.34 5.48 8.64
C THR A 146 -9.01 6.87 8.10
N GLY A 147 -7.89 7.46 8.54
CA GLY A 147 -7.55 8.86 8.27
C GLY A 147 -8.13 9.85 9.29
N ASP A 148 -8.83 9.40 10.31
CA ASP A 148 -9.22 10.25 11.44
C ASP A 148 -7.95 10.82 12.11
N PRO A 149 -7.82 12.16 12.24
CA PRO A 149 -6.64 12.80 12.80
C PRO A 149 -6.40 12.48 14.29
N LYS A 150 -7.34 11.81 14.97
CA LYS A 150 -7.20 11.42 16.38
C LYS A 150 -6.55 10.04 16.57
N VAL A 151 -6.42 9.25 15.51
CA VAL A 151 -5.88 7.88 15.55
C VAL A 151 -4.78 7.67 14.53
N GLY A 152 -3.94 6.65 14.75
CA GLY A 152 -2.92 6.26 13.78
C GLY A 152 -1.86 7.33 13.51
N GLN A 153 -1.57 8.20 14.47
CA GLN A 153 -0.60 9.27 14.28
C GLN A 153 0.84 8.75 14.36
N PRO A 154 1.76 9.28 13.50
CA PRO A 154 3.17 8.93 13.55
C PRO A 154 3.81 9.32 14.88
N ALA A 155 4.76 8.50 15.33
CA ALA A 155 5.58 8.81 16.50
C ALA A 155 6.46 10.06 16.25
N PRO A 156 6.80 10.85 17.29
CA PRO A 156 7.69 12.02 17.14
C PRO A 156 9.03 11.67 16.49
N SER A 157 9.61 10.51 16.78
CA SER A 157 10.86 10.03 16.18
C SER A 157 10.74 9.81 14.66
N THR A 158 9.57 9.40 14.17
CA THR A 158 9.31 9.25 12.74
C THR A 158 9.25 10.61 12.03
N TRP A 159 8.67 11.63 12.66
CA TRP A 159 8.66 12.99 12.11
C TRP A 159 10.06 13.54 11.86
N VAL A 160 11.03 13.22 12.75
CA VAL A 160 12.43 13.61 12.55
C VAL A 160 13.01 12.98 11.28
N LEU A 161 12.72 11.71 11.03
CA LEU A 161 13.19 11.02 9.81
C LEU A 161 12.50 11.54 8.54
N LEU A 162 11.20 11.77 8.60
CA LEU A 162 10.43 12.31 7.48
C LEU A 162 10.82 13.76 7.11
N SER A 163 11.40 14.49 8.07
CA SER A 163 11.91 15.86 7.84
C SER A 163 13.31 15.92 7.23
N ALA A 164 13.96 14.77 7.02
CA ALA A 164 15.28 14.70 6.41
C ALA A 164 15.19 15.13 4.92
N PRO A 165 16.22 15.81 4.39
CA PRO A 165 16.27 16.14 2.97
C PRO A 165 16.16 14.88 2.10
N PRO A 166 15.44 14.94 0.95
CA PRO A 166 15.33 13.81 0.06
C PRO A 166 16.69 13.42 -0.53
N ALA A 167 16.85 12.13 -0.79
CA ALA A 167 18.04 11.60 -1.44
C ALA A 167 18.16 12.16 -2.87
N ARG A 168 19.40 12.45 -3.30
CA ARG A 168 19.69 13.02 -4.63
C ARG A 168 20.33 12.01 -5.58
N ASP A 169 20.80 10.90 -5.05
CA ASP A 169 21.49 9.86 -5.79
C ASP A 169 21.17 8.47 -5.21
N ARG A 170 21.61 7.44 -5.91
CA ARG A 170 21.40 6.04 -5.55
C ARG A 170 21.95 5.71 -4.15
N VAL A 171 23.12 6.21 -3.79
CA VAL A 171 23.74 5.93 -2.48
C VAL A 171 22.93 6.57 -1.35
N GLY A 172 22.49 7.80 -1.55
CA GLY A 172 21.59 8.50 -0.63
C GLY A 172 20.24 7.80 -0.49
N ALA A 173 19.68 7.30 -1.59
CA ALA A 173 18.42 6.54 -1.57
C ALA A 173 18.54 5.28 -0.73
N VAL A 174 19.58 4.47 -0.94
CA VAL A 174 19.85 3.25 -0.15
C VAL A 174 20.02 3.59 1.32
N ARG A 175 20.83 4.59 1.65
CA ARG A 175 21.05 5.02 3.04
C ARG A 175 19.77 5.50 3.72
N SER A 176 18.95 6.27 3.02
CA SER A 176 17.68 6.77 3.53
C SER A 176 16.70 5.65 3.76
N HIS A 177 16.60 4.71 2.81
CA HIS A 177 15.76 3.52 2.91
C HIS A 177 16.14 2.67 4.11
N LEU A 178 17.40 2.25 4.24
CA LEU A 178 17.87 1.42 5.36
C LEU A 178 17.60 2.08 6.71
N ARG A 179 17.84 3.40 6.83
CA ARG A 179 17.56 4.12 8.08
C ARG A 179 16.08 4.15 8.42
N MET A 180 15.22 4.38 7.43
CA MET A 180 13.77 4.39 7.63
C MET A 180 13.26 2.98 7.96
N THR A 181 13.65 1.97 7.22
CA THR A 181 13.22 0.59 7.40
C THR A 181 13.66 0.03 8.74
N ALA A 182 14.92 0.28 9.16
CA ALA A 182 15.39 -0.10 10.49
C ALA A 182 14.61 0.56 11.63
N HIS A 183 14.18 1.82 11.44
CA HIS A 183 13.32 2.53 12.41
C HIS A 183 11.90 1.92 12.47
N LEU A 184 11.37 1.48 11.33
CA LEU A 184 9.99 1.04 11.18
C LEU A 184 9.76 -0.46 11.42
N ALA A 185 10.78 -1.30 11.24
CA ALA A 185 10.63 -2.76 11.29
C ALA A 185 10.19 -3.28 12.68
N GLY A 186 10.60 -2.58 13.75
CA GLY A 186 10.43 -3.07 15.11
C GLY A 186 11.50 -4.11 15.50
N ALA A 187 11.78 -4.25 16.78
CA ALA A 187 12.90 -5.08 17.27
C ALA A 187 12.66 -6.60 17.14
N ALA A 188 11.40 -7.04 17.03
CA ALA A 188 11.07 -8.46 17.02
C ALA A 188 11.29 -9.12 15.64
N TYR A 189 11.31 -8.34 14.57
CA TYR A 189 11.46 -8.83 13.20
C TYR A 189 12.58 -8.02 12.50
N PRO A 190 13.84 -8.48 12.66
CA PRO A 190 14.98 -7.78 12.08
C PRO A 190 14.91 -7.76 10.54
N ILE A 191 15.43 -6.70 9.97
CA ILE A 191 15.61 -6.58 8.51
C ILE A 191 16.89 -7.28 8.07
N ASP A 192 16.92 -7.78 6.85
CA ASP A 192 18.16 -8.11 6.15
C ASP A 192 18.64 -6.84 5.41
N GLU A 193 19.71 -6.21 5.91
CA GLU A 193 20.21 -4.95 5.33
C GLU A 193 20.67 -5.11 3.88
N ALA A 194 21.17 -6.29 3.48
CA ALA A 194 21.62 -6.54 2.11
C ALA A 194 20.44 -6.63 1.15
N GLU A 195 19.38 -7.31 1.56
CA GLU A 195 18.12 -7.42 0.81
C GLU A 195 17.43 -6.07 0.69
N GLU A 196 17.31 -5.32 1.79
CA GLU A 196 16.74 -3.98 1.80
C GLU A 196 17.54 -2.99 0.96
N ALA A 197 18.88 -3.08 0.95
CA ALA A 197 19.72 -2.27 0.10
C ALA A 197 19.51 -2.61 -1.39
N ALA A 198 19.39 -3.88 -1.74
CA ALA A 198 19.08 -4.32 -3.11
C ALA A 198 17.70 -3.85 -3.56
N HIS A 199 16.69 -3.95 -2.66
CA HIS A 199 15.35 -3.41 -2.91
C HIS A 199 15.38 -1.90 -3.16
N ALA A 200 16.07 -1.12 -2.32
CA ALA A 200 16.21 0.32 -2.50
C ALA A 200 16.84 0.71 -3.84
N VAL A 201 17.84 -0.07 -4.29
CA VAL A 201 18.43 0.10 -5.64
C VAL A 201 17.40 -0.16 -6.73
N THR A 202 16.67 -1.26 -6.64
CA THR A 202 15.63 -1.64 -7.60
C THR A 202 14.56 -0.54 -7.70
N THR A 203 14.05 -0.07 -6.57
CA THR A 203 13.05 1.01 -6.52
C THR A 203 13.59 2.31 -7.13
N PHE A 204 14.84 2.68 -6.81
CA PHE A 204 15.47 3.87 -7.37
C PHE A 204 15.60 3.78 -8.90
N GLU A 205 16.01 2.64 -9.44
CA GLU A 205 16.17 2.39 -10.88
C GLU A 205 14.82 2.26 -11.62
N ARG A 206 13.76 1.83 -10.93
CA ARG A 206 12.41 1.73 -11.49
C ARG A 206 11.67 3.07 -11.55
N THR A 207 12.12 4.06 -10.79
CA THR A 207 11.46 5.36 -10.71
C THR A 207 11.47 6.09 -12.06
N ALA A 208 10.31 6.24 -12.70
CA ALA A 208 10.19 6.85 -14.03
C ALA A 208 10.02 8.37 -14.02
N GLY A 209 9.79 8.98 -12.85
CA GLY A 209 9.53 10.41 -12.71
C GLY A 209 10.18 11.05 -11.48
N ASP A 210 9.67 12.20 -11.07
CA ASP A 210 10.12 12.89 -9.86
C ASP A 210 9.49 12.26 -8.61
N ALA A 211 10.25 11.34 -7.96
CA ALA A 211 9.80 10.63 -6.77
C ALA A 211 9.46 11.57 -5.60
N VAL A 212 10.18 12.68 -5.45
CA VAL A 212 9.95 13.64 -4.36
C VAL A 212 8.62 14.36 -4.54
N ALA A 213 8.38 14.85 -5.76
CA ALA A 213 7.10 15.46 -6.11
C ALA A 213 5.96 14.44 -6.05
N GLY A 214 6.17 13.20 -6.50
CA GLY A 214 5.21 12.12 -6.44
C GLY A 214 4.81 11.78 -5.00
N THR A 215 5.78 11.54 -4.13
CA THR A 215 5.54 11.29 -2.71
C THR A 215 4.77 12.43 -2.04
N SER A 216 5.14 13.68 -2.37
CA SER A 216 4.46 14.87 -1.84
C SER A 216 3.00 14.95 -2.29
N ARG A 217 2.68 14.58 -3.54
CA ARG A 217 1.31 14.54 -4.05
C ARG A 217 0.50 13.38 -3.46
N GLN A 218 1.10 12.20 -3.29
CA GLN A 218 0.45 11.07 -2.61
C GLN A 218 0.13 11.39 -1.15
N LEU A 219 1.06 12.02 -0.41
CA LEU A 219 0.80 12.48 0.96
C LEU A 219 -0.34 13.51 0.98
N GLN A 220 -0.35 14.43 0.02
CA GLN A 220 -1.45 15.39 -0.14
C GLN A 220 -2.79 14.69 -0.43
N ALA A 221 -2.80 13.58 -1.18
CA ALA A 221 -4.02 12.81 -1.43
C ALA A 221 -4.58 12.19 -0.13
N ILE A 222 -3.70 11.69 0.75
CA ILE A 222 -4.09 11.23 2.10
C ILE A 222 -4.73 12.39 2.88
N GLN A 223 -4.07 13.54 2.93
CA GLN A 223 -4.56 14.73 3.64
C GLN A 223 -5.87 15.28 3.08
N ALA A 224 -6.05 15.25 1.75
CA ALA A 224 -7.26 15.71 1.08
C ALA A 224 -8.46 14.78 1.33
N SER A 225 -8.21 13.50 1.56
CA SER A 225 -9.25 12.51 1.81
C SER A 225 -9.77 12.52 3.25
N GLY A 226 -8.95 12.95 4.22
CA GLY A 226 -9.33 13.11 5.60
C GLY A 226 -9.86 11.83 6.26
N ASP A 227 -10.78 11.97 7.20
CA ASP A 227 -11.45 10.87 7.88
C ASP A 227 -12.46 10.17 6.96
N ARG A 228 -12.27 8.86 6.77
CA ARG A 228 -13.09 8.00 5.92
C ARG A 228 -13.93 7.00 6.73
N SER A 229 -14.06 7.18 8.05
CA SER A 229 -14.76 6.24 8.93
C SER A 229 -16.20 5.98 8.47
N GLU A 230 -16.93 7.02 8.05
CA GLU A 230 -18.28 6.86 7.49
C GLU A 230 -18.27 6.09 6.15
N GLU A 231 -17.28 6.34 5.29
CA GLU A 231 -17.13 5.61 4.04
C GLU A 231 -16.84 4.11 4.31
N LEU A 232 -15.96 3.81 5.27
CA LEU A 232 -15.59 2.45 5.64
C LEU A 232 -16.78 1.64 6.20
N SER A 233 -17.75 2.29 6.85
CA SER A 233 -18.96 1.62 7.36
C SER A 233 -19.84 1.02 6.25
N ARG A 234 -19.63 1.40 5.01
CA ARG A 234 -20.34 0.89 3.81
C ARG A 234 -19.69 -0.36 3.22
N ILE A 235 -18.53 -0.78 3.72
CA ILE A 235 -17.83 -1.97 3.23
C ILE A 235 -18.62 -3.21 3.63
N THR A 236 -19.02 -4.01 2.64
CA THR A 236 -19.74 -5.26 2.83
C THR A 236 -18.87 -6.50 2.62
N ALA A 237 -17.73 -6.34 1.96
CA ALA A 237 -16.79 -7.43 1.73
C ALA A 237 -16.22 -7.96 3.06
N PRO A 238 -16.07 -9.29 3.23
CA PRO A 238 -15.37 -9.86 4.36
C PRO A 238 -14.02 -9.18 4.53
N THR A 239 -13.74 -8.65 5.72
CA THR A 239 -12.55 -7.80 5.96
C THR A 239 -11.65 -8.37 7.03
N LEU A 240 -10.34 -8.35 6.75
CA LEU A 240 -9.26 -8.64 7.68
C LEU A 240 -8.41 -7.37 7.87
N VAL A 241 -8.28 -6.93 9.11
CA VAL A 241 -7.36 -5.85 9.51
C VAL A 241 -6.19 -6.47 10.25
N ILE A 242 -4.96 -6.17 9.82
CA ILE A 242 -3.73 -6.61 10.50
C ILE A 242 -2.87 -5.38 10.78
N ASN A 243 -2.44 -5.21 12.02
CA ASN A 243 -1.44 -4.19 12.38
C ASN A 243 -0.48 -4.73 13.45
N GLY A 244 0.65 -4.04 13.59
CA GLY A 244 1.62 -4.30 14.65
C GLY A 244 1.36 -3.46 15.88
N ASP A 245 1.80 -3.92 17.05
CA ASP A 245 1.74 -3.16 18.30
C ASP A 245 2.92 -2.20 18.47
N ARG A 246 3.88 -2.20 17.52
CA ARG A 246 5.10 -1.38 17.51
C ARG A 246 5.20 -0.45 16.30
N ASP A 247 4.10 -0.21 15.62
CA ASP A 247 4.06 0.65 14.46
C ASP A 247 4.31 2.13 14.84
N LEU A 248 5.33 2.73 14.22
CA LEU A 248 5.76 4.10 14.48
C LEU A 248 5.30 5.10 13.40
N ILE A 249 4.65 4.64 12.33
CA ILE A 249 4.02 5.51 11.31
C ILE A 249 2.50 5.55 11.50
N VAL A 250 1.86 4.39 11.53
CA VAL A 250 0.44 4.28 11.81
C VAL A 250 0.29 3.62 13.17
N ALA A 251 0.18 4.42 14.23
CA ALA A 251 0.01 3.90 15.57
C ALA A 251 -1.11 2.83 15.62
N PRO A 252 -1.03 1.83 16.50
CA PRO A 252 -1.99 0.71 16.58
C PRO A 252 -3.46 1.15 16.60
N SER A 253 -3.75 2.32 17.19
CA SER A 253 -5.10 2.91 17.18
C SER A 253 -5.69 3.14 15.79
N GLY A 254 -4.87 3.23 14.74
CA GLY A 254 -5.34 3.31 13.35
C GLY A 254 -5.96 2.00 12.86
N GLY A 255 -5.35 0.85 13.22
CA GLY A 255 -5.89 -0.47 12.98
C GLY A 255 -7.16 -0.73 13.80
N ASP A 256 -7.16 -0.36 15.08
CA ASP A 256 -8.34 -0.46 15.96
C ASP A 256 -9.53 0.32 15.37
N ALA A 257 -9.30 1.57 14.95
CA ALA A 257 -10.34 2.41 14.35
C ALA A 257 -10.84 1.84 13.01
N THR A 258 -9.93 1.30 12.18
CA THR A 258 -10.31 0.65 10.91
C THR A 258 -11.21 -0.56 11.16
N ALA A 259 -10.84 -1.42 12.10
CA ALA A 259 -11.63 -2.60 12.45
C ALA A 259 -12.99 -2.22 13.05
N ALA A 260 -13.04 -1.18 13.88
CA ALA A 260 -14.28 -0.68 14.46
C ALA A 260 -15.23 -0.05 13.42
N ALA A 261 -14.68 0.59 12.38
CA ALA A 261 -15.48 1.24 11.34
C ALA A 261 -16.14 0.24 10.36
N ILE A 262 -15.58 -0.96 10.19
CA ILE A 262 -16.04 -1.95 9.22
C ILE A 262 -16.80 -3.07 9.93
N GLN A 263 -18.10 -3.18 9.66
CA GLN A 263 -18.94 -4.19 10.32
C GLN A 263 -18.45 -5.62 10.04
N GLY A 264 -18.21 -6.39 11.08
CA GLY A 264 -17.77 -7.78 10.98
C GLY A 264 -16.30 -7.97 10.60
N ALA A 265 -15.50 -6.90 10.58
CA ALA A 265 -14.07 -7.00 10.35
C ALA A 265 -13.39 -7.86 11.42
N ARG A 266 -12.51 -8.77 10.98
CA ARG A 266 -11.59 -9.48 11.87
C ARG A 266 -10.36 -8.63 12.07
N HIS A 267 -9.88 -8.54 13.30
CA HIS A 267 -8.70 -7.76 13.64
C HIS A 267 -7.61 -8.65 14.25
N ILE A 268 -6.40 -8.53 13.76
CA ILE A 268 -5.21 -9.22 14.25
C ILE A 268 -4.15 -8.18 14.59
N VAL A 269 -3.74 -8.13 15.85
CA VAL A 269 -2.58 -7.35 16.28
C VAL A 269 -1.39 -8.31 16.39
N VAL A 270 -0.32 -8.01 15.64
CA VAL A 270 0.89 -8.85 15.62
C VAL A 270 1.92 -8.30 16.61
N PRO A 271 2.23 -9.05 17.70
CA PRO A 271 3.17 -8.57 18.70
C PRO A 271 4.56 -8.33 18.12
N GLY A 272 5.14 -7.18 18.44
CA GLY A 272 6.48 -6.78 18.00
C GLY A 272 6.60 -6.29 16.55
N MET A 273 5.54 -6.35 15.77
CA MET A 273 5.53 -5.85 14.40
C MET A 273 5.46 -4.32 14.37
N GLY A 274 6.29 -3.69 13.54
CA GLY A 274 6.25 -2.28 13.21
C GLY A 274 5.52 -2.00 11.89
N HIS A 275 5.94 -0.93 11.18
CA HIS A 275 5.38 -0.50 9.90
C HIS A 275 6.15 -1.03 8.69
N HIS A 276 6.72 -2.22 8.81
CA HIS A 276 7.48 -2.88 7.75
C HIS A 276 7.15 -4.37 7.72
N LEU A 277 7.25 -4.97 6.55
CA LEU A 277 7.01 -6.40 6.35
C LEU A 277 8.31 -7.07 5.90
N PRO A 278 9.27 -7.30 6.83
CA PRO A 278 10.50 -7.98 6.49
C PRO A 278 10.23 -9.44 6.16
N ASP A 279 11.12 -10.09 5.43
CA ASP A 279 10.97 -11.49 5.02
C ASP A 279 10.78 -12.46 6.20
N ALA A 280 11.36 -12.16 7.36
CA ALA A 280 11.13 -12.90 8.60
C ALA A 280 9.65 -12.95 9.04
N LEU A 281 8.86 -11.94 8.65
CA LEU A 281 7.44 -11.81 8.98
C LEU A 281 6.52 -12.12 7.78
N ALA A 282 7.03 -12.05 6.55
CA ALA A 282 6.26 -12.14 5.32
C ALA A 282 5.40 -13.40 5.24
N LEU A 283 5.96 -14.58 5.55
CA LEU A 283 5.20 -15.84 5.51
C LEU A 283 4.09 -15.88 6.55
N ARG A 284 4.35 -15.40 7.77
CA ARG A 284 3.32 -15.35 8.82
C ARG A 284 2.13 -14.46 8.44
N ILE A 285 2.41 -13.33 7.81
CA ILE A 285 1.35 -12.44 7.32
C ILE A 285 0.65 -13.07 6.11
N ALA A 286 1.39 -13.69 5.20
CA ALA A 286 0.81 -14.44 4.07
C ALA A 286 -0.15 -15.53 4.55
N ASP A 287 0.20 -16.31 5.59
CA ASP A 287 -0.67 -17.35 6.17
C ASP A 287 -2.00 -16.74 6.66
N HIS A 288 -1.96 -15.61 7.36
CA HIS A 288 -3.19 -14.93 7.80
C HIS A 288 -4.03 -14.43 6.63
N VAL A 289 -3.38 -13.90 5.59
CA VAL A 289 -4.02 -13.45 4.35
C VAL A 289 -4.66 -14.64 3.64
N VAL A 290 -3.90 -15.69 3.31
CA VAL A 290 -4.39 -16.91 2.64
C VAL A 290 -5.61 -17.48 3.37
N ALA A 291 -5.50 -17.70 4.67
CA ALA A 291 -6.61 -18.20 5.48
C ALA A 291 -7.85 -17.30 5.46
N HIS A 292 -7.71 -16.00 5.19
CA HIS A 292 -8.83 -15.09 5.00
C HIS A 292 -9.44 -15.21 3.60
N LEU A 293 -8.61 -15.29 2.56
CA LEU A 293 -9.03 -15.42 1.17
C LEU A 293 -9.80 -16.72 0.93
N GLU A 294 -9.26 -17.86 1.40
CA GLU A 294 -9.85 -19.19 1.25
C GLU A 294 -11.23 -19.31 1.90
N ARG A 295 -11.46 -18.65 3.05
CA ARG A 295 -12.79 -18.65 3.69
C ARG A 295 -13.88 -17.99 2.86
N ALA A 296 -13.54 -17.11 1.94
CA ALA A 296 -14.48 -16.46 1.05
C ALA A 296 -14.75 -17.31 -0.22
N VAL A 297 -13.74 -18.06 -0.68
CA VAL A 297 -13.86 -18.99 -1.81
C VAL A 297 -14.74 -20.20 -1.43
N ALA A 298 -14.72 -20.61 -0.16
CA ALA A 298 -15.49 -21.75 0.36
C ALA A 298 -16.98 -21.46 0.62
N ARG A 299 -17.43 -20.24 0.43
CA ARG A 299 -18.85 -19.81 0.61
C ARG A 299 -19.56 -19.63 -0.70
#